data_6bbe17f53e15d6908bb72815b7fa1b7a
#
_entry.id   6bbe17f53e15d6908bb72815b7fa1b7a
#
_cell.length_a   1.000
_cell.length_b   1.000
_cell.length_c   1.000
_cell.angle_alpha   90.00
_cell.angle_beta   90.00
_cell.angle_gamma   90.00
#
_symmetry.space_group_name_H-M   'P 1'
#
loop_
_entity.id
_entity.type
_entity.pdbx_description
1 polymer ?
#
loop_
_entity_poly.entity_id
_entity_poly.type
_entity_poly.pdbx_seq_one_letter_code
_entity_poly.pdbx_strand_id
1 'polypeptide(L)'
;MIHASETRPALLTTETQRTPLLGHDAISGRPLSVTIEPLPPFLEVERDWRELESRSDRSFFISWSWIGTWLAALPAHLRPELLRVRSQGRNLALGVLVRRLLRRHGVFLSRALFLNCTGDPHLDTLTIEYNGLLCERGFEQEAARTCVEFLLSRDDWDEWFLDGLPDPGLFDRAPGHGARWVSRRNNRCHYVDLEALRRSGGEYLGLLGSTTRHNIRRSNREYETLGPLVLESATTPEQACAFLSGLGQLHQAYWQSKGMPGSFANPFFVEFHLRLVRSLFADGSIQLLVLRAGNQIVGYLYNFVDRGRVYNYQSGFNYDLCAKPSGRPGLVAHAHAVEFNRAQGHLRYEFMAGDSQYKQALGLDSTEMVWLVAQRTRLRFLLEDGLRRVRAQIRPLWRKG
;
A
#
# COMPACT_ATOMS: atom_id res chain seq x y z
N MET A 1 24.76 36.63 -26.56
CA MET A 1 25.31 35.40 -27.15
C MET A 1 26.23 34.78 -26.09
N ILE A 2 25.77 33.81 -25.37
CA ILE A 2 26.61 32.99 -24.47
C ILE A 2 26.15 31.55 -24.72
N HIS A 3 27.05 30.74 -25.29
CA HIS A 3 26.84 29.33 -25.58
C HIS A 3 26.78 28.55 -24.27
N ALA A 4 25.69 27.82 -24.05
CA ALA A 4 25.61 26.76 -23.06
C ALA A 4 26.04 25.44 -23.72
N SER A 5 27.12 24.84 -23.23
CA SER A 5 27.58 23.51 -23.63
C SER A 5 26.72 22.43 -22.93
N GLU A 6 25.96 21.70 -23.71
CA GLU A 6 25.30 20.49 -23.26
C GLU A 6 26.32 19.36 -23.06
N THR A 7 26.52 18.98 -21.80
CA THR A 7 27.25 17.75 -21.46
C THR A 7 26.25 16.57 -21.48
N ARG A 8 26.36 15.73 -22.49
CA ARG A 8 25.65 14.43 -22.57
C ARG A 8 26.13 13.52 -21.44
N PRO A 9 25.24 12.85 -20.69
CA PRO A 9 25.66 11.80 -19.76
C PRO A 9 26.08 10.55 -20.55
N ALA A 10 27.24 10.02 -20.20
CA ALA A 10 27.78 8.78 -20.75
C ALA A 10 26.85 7.60 -20.43
N LEU A 11 26.48 6.86 -21.46
CA LEU A 11 25.81 5.57 -21.40
C LEU A 11 26.80 4.54 -20.81
N LEU A 12 26.60 4.21 -19.53
CA LEU A 12 27.22 3.02 -18.92
C LEU A 12 26.40 1.78 -19.35
N THR A 13 26.79 1.18 -20.45
CA THR A 13 26.39 -0.21 -20.80
C THR A 13 27.19 -1.15 -19.93
N THR A 14 26.62 -1.60 -18.83
CA THR A 14 27.14 -2.74 -18.07
C THR A 14 26.36 -4.00 -18.48
N GLU A 15 26.96 -4.80 -19.33
CA GLU A 15 26.63 -6.23 -19.44
C GLU A 15 26.90 -6.87 -18.06
N THR A 16 25.85 -7.08 -17.28
CA THR A 16 25.98 -7.76 -15.99
C THR A 16 25.86 -9.25 -16.21
N GLN A 17 26.98 -9.95 -16.14
CA GLN A 17 27.02 -11.43 -16.10
C GLN A 17 26.15 -11.91 -14.94
N ARG A 18 25.23 -12.81 -15.30
CA ARG A 18 24.28 -13.47 -14.39
C ARG A 18 24.99 -14.60 -13.67
N THR A 19 25.32 -14.45 -12.41
CA THR A 19 25.70 -15.58 -11.55
C THR A 19 24.47 -15.93 -10.70
N PRO A 20 23.81 -17.05 -10.91
CA PRO A 20 22.71 -17.49 -10.04
C PRO A 20 23.28 -17.96 -8.70
N LEU A 21 22.76 -17.41 -7.61
CA LEU A 21 22.95 -18.01 -6.29
C LEU A 21 21.97 -19.17 -6.14
N LEU A 22 22.50 -20.31 -5.73
CA LEU A 22 21.73 -21.53 -5.50
C LEU A 22 21.34 -21.59 -4.01
N GLY A 23 20.08 -21.30 -3.70
CA GLY A 23 19.41 -21.74 -2.47
C GLY A 23 18.83 -23.16 -2.70
N HIS A 24 18.39 -23.84 -1.65
CA HIS A 24 17.70 -25.12 -1.77
C HIS A 24 16.27 -24.97 -1.26
N ASP A 25 15.30 -25.50 -2.01
CA ASP A 25 13.90 -25.63 -1.60
C ASP A 25 13.81 -26.57 -0.38
N ALA A 26 13.32 -26.07 0.75
CA ALA A 26 13.21 -26.84 2.00
C ALA A 26 12.22 -28.02 1.89
N ILE A 27 11.29 -27.96 0.93
CA ILE A 27 10.27 -29.01 0.72
C ILE A 27 10.79 -30.11 -0.21
N SER A 28 11.56 -29.77 -1.24
CA SER A 28 12.01 -30.73 -2.25
C SER A 28 13.54 -30.87 -2.33
N GLY A 29 14.32 -30.10 -1.59
CA GLY A 29 15.79 -30.07 -1.65
C GLY A 29 16.35 -29.50 -2.96
N ARG A 30 15.53 -28.84 -3.78
CA ARG A 30 15.87 -28.36 -5.12
C ARG A 30 16.50 -26.96 -5.08
N PRO A 31 17.45 -26.67 -5.97
CA PRO A 31 18.10 -25.37 -5.98
C PRO A 31 17.13 -24.26 -6.42
N LEU A 32 17.13 -23.17 -5.67
CA LEU A 32 16.48 -21.92 -6.04
C LEU A 32 17.47 -20.99 -6.74
N SER A 33 17.02 -20.31 -7.78
CA SER A 33 17.77 -19.26 -8.45
C SER A 33 17.06 -17.92 -8.36
N VAL A 34 17.82 -16.85 -8.10
CA VAL A 34 17.29 -15.47 -8.11
C VAL A 34 17.93 -14.71 -9.26
N THR A 35 17.11 -13.98 -9.99
CA THR A 35 17.55 -13.07 -11.04
C THR A 35 16.91 -11.70 -10.87
N ILE A 36 17.65 -10.64 -11.21
CA ILE A 36 17.13 -9.29 -11.42
C ILE A 36 17.51 -8.93 -12.86
N GLU A 37 16.51 -8.59 -13.64
CA GLU A 37 16.66 -8.31 -15.07
C GLU A 37 15.85 -7.07 -15.44
N PRO A 38 16.23 -6.29 -16.48
CA PRO A 38 15.38 -5.25 -17.01
C PRO A 38 13.97 -5.79 -17.25
N LEU A 39 12.95 -4.97 -17.00
CA LEU A 39 11.56 -5.42 -17.15
C LEU A 39 11.34 -5.99 -18.55
N PRO A 40 10.93 -7.27 -18.69
CA PRO A 40 10.61 -7.89 -19.99
C PRO A 40 9.41 -7.16 -20.67
N PRO A 41 9.08 -7.50 -21.91
CA PRO A 41 7.90 -6.99 -22.58
C PRO A 41 6.66 -7.16 -21.72
N PHE A 42 5.79 -6.15 -21.69
CA PHE A 42 4.64 -6.04 -20.77
C PHE A 42 3.76 -7.32 -20.76
N LEU A 43 3.45 -7.88 -21.94
CA LEU A 43 2.63 -9.09 -22.05
C LEU A 43 3.33 -10.35 -21.47
N GLU A 44 4.66 -10.41 -21.50
CA GLU A 44 5.42 -11.48 -20.86
C GLU A 44 5.33 -11.39 -19.36
N VAL A 45 5.54 -10.18 -18.80
CA VAL A 45 5.40 -9.94 -17.36
C VAL A 45 3.98 -10.24 -16.91
N GLU A 46 2.97 -9.82 -17.66
CA GLU A 46 1.57 -10.12 -17.38
C GLU A 46 1.30 -11.62 -17.29
N ARG A 47 1.74 -12.38 -18.30
CA ARG A 47 1.56 -13.84 -18.34
C ARG A 47 2.19 -14.49 -17.10
N ASP A 48 3.45 -14.18 -16.83
CA ASP A 48 4.20 -14.77 -15.73
C ASP A 48 3.61 -14.37 -14.36
N TRP A 49 3.16 -13.12 -14.24
CA TRP A 49 2.54 -12.63 -13.02
C TRP A 49 1.19 -13.30 -12.76
N ARG A 50 0.30 -13.36 -13.77
CA ARG A 50 -1.02 -14.00 -13.64
C ARG A 50 -0.92 -15.50 -13.39
N GLU A 51 0.05 -16.17 -14.01
CA GLU A 51 0.31 -17.60 -13.77
C GLU A 51 0.67 -17.84 -12.31
N LEU A 52 1.62 -17.07 -11.75
CA LEU A 52 2.00 -17.18 -10.35
C LEU A 52 0.87 -16.75 -9.41
N GLU A 53 0.17 -15.68 -9.75
CA GLU A 53 -0.97 -15.14 -9.00
C GLU A 53 -2.07 -16.19 -8.76
N SER A 54 -2.30 -17.09 -9.72
CA SER A 54 -3.28 -18.19 -9.58
C SER A 54 -2.92 -19.18 -8.46
N ARG A 55 -1.65 -19.25 -8.08
CA ARG A 55 -1.10 -20.16 -7.06
C ARG A 55 -0.67 -19.44 -5.77
N SER A 56 -0.89 -18.14 -5.68
CA SER A 56 -0.42 -17.29 -4.58
C SER A 56 -1.54 -16.93 -3.61
N ASP A 57 -1.17 -16.71 -2.37
CA ASP A 57 -1.99 -16.00 -1.39
C ASP A 57 -1.51 -14.55 -1.32
N ARG A 58 -2.31 -13.63 -1.90
CA ARG A 58 -1.88 -12.26 -2.14
C ARG A 58 -2.90 -11.22 -1.73
N SER A 59 -2.46 -9.99 -1.57
CA SER A 59 -3.32 -8.82 -1.46
C SER A 59 -3.69 -8.26 -2.84
N PHE A 60 -4.67 -7.39 -2.89
CA PHE A 60 -5.00 -6.63 -4.10
C PHE A 60 -3.78 -5.84 -4.64
N PHE A 61 -2.94 -5.29 -3.76
CA PHE A 61 -1.82 -4.41 -4.10
C PHE A 61 -0.64 -5.10 -4.80
N ILE A 62 -0.55 -6.42 -4.72
CA ILE A 62 0.43 -7.23 -5.46
C ILE A 62 -0.23 -8.10 -6.54
N SER A 63 -1.50 -7.83 -6.85
CA SER A 63 -2.19 -8.43 -8.00
C SER A 63 -1.71 -7.82 -9.31
N TRP A 64 -1.90 -8.53 -10.42
CA TRP A 64 -1.66 -7.95 -11.74
C TRP A 64 -2.53 -6.73 -12.01
N SER A 65 -3.74 -6.72 -11.51
CA SER A 65 -4.65 -5.58 -11.62
C SER A 65 -4.04 -4.29 -11.09
N TRP A 66 -3.35 -4.33 -9.96
CA TRP A 66 -2.63 -3.18 -9.41
C TRP A 66 -1.27 -2.99 -10.09
N ILE A 67 -0.41 -4.01 -10.06
CA ILE A 67 0.99 -3.92 -10.55
C ILE A 67 1.03 -3.61 -12.05
N GLY A 68 0.19 -4.26 -12.86
CA GLY A 68 0.12 -4.00 -14.30
C GLY A 68 -0.36 -2.57 -14.61
N THR A 69 -1.38 -2.09 -13.90
CA THR A 69 -1.86 -0.70 -14.05
C THR A 69 -0.78 0.31 -13.62
N TRP A 70 -0.07 0.02 -12.52
CA TRP A 70 1.04 0.85 -12.05
C TRP A 70 2.20 0.88 -13.05
N LEU A 71 2.65 -0.28 -13.55
CA LEU A 71 3.71 -0.36 -14.56
C LEU A 71 3.35 0.42 -15.83
N ALA A 72 2.10 0.32 -16.29
CA ALA A 72 1.61 1.05 -17.45
C ALA A 72 1.49 2.58 -17.23
N ALA A 73 1.43 3.02 -15.97
CA ALA A 73 1.34 4.44 -15.61
C ALA A 73 2.72 5.08 -15.35
N LEU A 74 3.77 4.28 -15.20
CA LEU A 74 5.10 4.80 -14.89
C LEU A 74 5.65 5.68 -16.02
N PRO A 75 6.32 6.80 -15.67
CA PRO A 75 7.03 7.61 -16.66
C PRO A 75 8.10 6.82 -17.43
N ALA A 76 8.21 7.07 -18.72
CA ALA A 76 9.11 6.33 -19.63
C ALA A 76 10.62 6.41 -19.26
N HIS A 77 11.02 7.39 -18.45
CA HIS A 77 12.42 7.51 -17.98
C HIS A 77 12.77 6.54 -16.86
N LEU A 78 11.77 6.00 -16.14
CA LEU A 78 12.01 4.97 -15.13
C LEU A 78 12.35 3.65 -15.82
N ARG A 79 13.23 2.90 -15.18
CA ARG A 79 13.69 1.60 -15.67
C ARG A 79 13.45 0.56 -14.58
N PRO A 80 12.20 0.09 -14.44
CA PRO A 80 11.91 -0.99 -13.50
C PRO A 80 12.63 -2.27 -13.92
N GLU A 81 13.00 -3.07 -12.93
CA GLU A 81 13.62 -4.39 -13.09
C GLU A 81 12.68 -5.44 -12.51
N LEU A 82 12.65 -6.63 -13.10
CA LEU A 82 11.91 -7.76 -12.59
C LEU A 82 12.82 -8.65 -11.75
N LEU A 83 12.47 -8.81 -10.48
CA LEU A 83 13.07 -9.78 -9.58
C LEU A 83 12.28 -11.09 -9.71
N ARG A 84 12.99 -12.20 -9.96
CA ARG A 84 12.40 -13.53 -10.06
C ARG A 84 13.11 -14.50 -9.13
N VAL A 85 12.35 -15.31 -8.42
CA VAL A 85 12.84 -16.53 -7.76
C VAL A 85 12.28 -17.71 -8.51
N ARG A 86 13.15 -18.63 -8.92
CA ARG A 86 12.77 -19.80 -9.72
C ARG A 86 13.31 -21.10 -9.12
N SER A 87 12.55 -22.18 -9.32
CA SER A 87 13.00 -23.54 -9.17
C SER A 87 12.69 -24.30 -10.45
N GLN A 88 13.67 -24.97 -11.07
CA GLN A 88 13.50 -25.74 -12.31
C GLN A 88 12.76 -24.98 -13.42
N GLY A 89 13.06 -23.69 -13.60
CA GLY A 89 12.45 -22.84 -14.63
C GLY A 89 11.07 -22.27 -14.27
N ARG A 90 10.43 -22.73 -13.19
CA ARG A 90 9.13 -22.24 -12.70
C ARG A 90 9.31 -21.02 -11.77
N ASN A 91 8.51 -20.00 -11.96
CA ASN A 91 8.49 -18.85 -11.06
C ASN A 91 7.84 -19.23 -9.72
N LEU A 92 8.55 -19.03 -8.63
CA LEU A 92 8.08 -19.19 -7.25
C LEU A 92 7.83 -17.85 -6.55
N ALA A 93 8.57 -16.80 -6.95
CA ALA A 93 8.27 -15.46 -6.50
C ALA A 93 8.63 -14.42 -7.57
N LEU A 94 7.86 -13.32 -7.59
CA LEU A 94 8.05 -12.16 -8.44
C LEU A 94 7.96 -10.87 -7.63
N GLY A 95 8.72 -9.87 -8.05
CA GLY A 95 8.63 -8.50 -7.54
C GLY A 95 9.21 -7.52 -8.55
N VAL A 96 8.75 -6.29 -8.53
CA VAL A 96 9.30 -5.22 -9.35
C VAL A 96 10.22 -4.35 -8.51
N LEU A 97 11.43 -4.14 -8.98
CA LEU A 97 12.40 -3.26 -8.34
C LEU A 97 12.58 -1.97 -9.15
N VAL A 98 12.62 -0.84 -8.44
CA VAL A 98 12.98 0.43 -9.03
C VAL A 98 14.22 0.96 -8.32
N ARG A 99 15.23 1.38 -9.10
CA ARG A 99 16.49 1.93 -8.59
C ARG A 99 16.45 3.44 -8.57
N ARG A 100 16.92 4.04 -7.47
CA ARG A 100 17.11 5.48 -7.36
C ARG A 100 18.40 5.84 -6.65
N LEU A 101 18.91 7.02 -6.97
CA LEU A 101 19.96 7.68 -6.18
C LEU A 101 19.30 8.67 -5.23
N LEU A 102 19.34 8.36 -3.94
CA LEU A 102 18.82 9.23 -2.89
C LEU A 102 19.93 10.13 -2.35
N ARG A 103 19.69 11.45 -2.35
CA ARG A 103 20.57 12.38 -1.67
C ARG A 103 20.22 12.44 -0.19
N ARG A 104 21.14 11.98 0.65
CA ARG A 104 20.97 11.98 2.11
C ARG A 104 21.67 13.20 2.71
N HIS A 105 20.87 13.98 3.49
CA HIS A 105 21.35 15.21 4.16
C HIS A 105 22.11 16.19 3.26
N GLY A 106 21.90 16.14 1.96
CA GLY A 106 22.62 16.98 0.99
C GLY A 106 24.09 16.62 0.76
N VAL A 107 24.63 15.62 1.49
CA VAL A 107 26.08 15.36 1.59
C VAL A 107 26.51 14.16 0.76
N PHE A 108 25.76 13.08 0.74
CA PHE A 108 26.15 11.87 0.00
C PHE A 108 24.97 11.18 -0.70
N LEU A 109 25.30 10.37 -1.71
CA LEU A 109 24.33 9.60 -2.48
C LEU A 109 24.22 8.19 -1.93
N SER A 110 22.99 7.67 -1.87
CA SER A 110 22.66 6.29 -1.53
C SER A 110 21.96 5.62 -2.71
N ARG A 111 22.45 4.46 -3.13
CA ARG A 111 21.84 3.64 -4.18
C ARG A 111 20.69 2.86 -3.54
N ALA A 112 19.48 3.29 -3.80
CA ALA A 112 18.28 2.72 -3.22
C ALA A 112 17.57 1.76 -4.20
N LEU A 113 17.06 0.66 -3.66
CA LEU A 113 16.13 -0.25 -4.31
C LEU A 113 14.76 -0.09 -3.66
N PHE A 114 13.71 -0.08 -4.44
CA PHE A 114 12.33 0.00 -3.97
C PHE A 114 11.55 -1.20 -4.51
N LEU A 115 10.87 -1.93 -3.64
CA LEU A 115 10.03 -3.07 -4.04
C LEU A 115 8.61 -2.60 -4.34
N ASN A 116 8.15 -2.79 -5.58
CA ASN A 116 6.80 -2.45 -6.08
C ASN A 116 6.38 -0.98 -5.83
N CYS A 117 7.34 -0.09 -5.67
CA CYS A 117 7.17 1.35 -5.57
C CYS A 117 8.38 2.05 -6.18
N THR A 118 8.34 3.38 -6.30
CA THR A 118 9.36 4.12 -7.05
C THR A 118 10.35 4.85 -6.17
N GLY A 119 10.03 5.11 -4.91
CA GLY A 119 10.74 6.03 -4.05
C GLY A 119 10.55 7.51 -4.44
N ASP A 120 9.65 7.80 -5.39
CA ASP A 120 9.28 9.16 -5.77
C ASP A 120 8.02 9.58 -5.01
N PRO A 121 8.08 10.62 -4.15
CA PRO A 121 6.91 11.03 -3.38
C PRO A 121 5.69 11.40 -4.22
N HIS A 122 5.88 11.84 -5.46
CA HIS A 122 4.78 12.18 -6.36
C HIS A 122 4.11 10.91 -6.94
N LEU A 123 4.90 9.91 -7.33
CA LEU A 123 4.39 8.66 -7.87
C LEU A 123 3.90 7.72 -6.76
N ASP A 124 4.56 7.73 -5.60
CA ASP A 124 4.23 6.87 -4.47
C ASP A 124 3.09 7.44 -3.57
N THR A 125 2.41 8.51 -4.01
CA THR A 125 1.11 8.93 -3.43
C THR A 125 0.03 7.85 -3.55
N LEU A 126 0.23 6.84 -4.41
CA LEU A 126 -0.64 5.67 -4.53
C LEU A 126 -0.67 4.82 -3.25
N THR A 127 0.28 5.04 -2.35
CA THR A 127 0.36 4.39 -1.02
C THR A 127 0.10 2.89 -1.10
N ILE A 128 1.09 2.14 -1.60
CA ILE A 128 1.00 0.69 -1.60
C ILE A 128 1.03 0.16 -0.16
N GLU A 129 0.03 -0.63 0.20
CA GLU A 129 -0.07 -1.35 1.47
C GLU A 129 -0.23 -2.85 1.18
N TYR A 130 -0.01 -3.72 2.18
CA TYR A 130 0.01 -5.17 1.96
C TYR A 130 0.92 -5.58 0.81
N ASN A 131 2.05 -4.85 0.70
CA ASN A 131 3.09 -5.05 -0.30
C ASN A 131 3.94 -6.28 0.03
N GLY A 132 4.73 -6.77 -0.93
CA GLY A 132 5.63 -7.90 -0.77
C GLY A 132 6.02 -8.50 -2.10
N LEU A 133 6.68 -9.64 -2.07
CA LEU A 133 6.84 -10.48 -3.23
C LEU A 133 5.53 -11.22 -3.52
N LEU A 134 5.14 -11.31 -4.78
CA LEU A 134 4.13 -12.28 -5.19
C LEU A 134 4.77 -13.66 -5.09
N CYS A 135 4.35 -14.49 -4.13
CA CYS A 135 4.92 -15.80 -3.88
C CYS A 135 3.92 -16.91 -4.12
N GLU A 136 4.39 -18.05 -4.64
CA GLU A 136 3.62 -19.27 -4.61
C GLU A 136 3.34 -19.69 -3.17
N ARG A 137 2.12 -20.15 -2.88
CA ARG A 137 1.70 -20.55 -1.53
C ARG A 137 2.63 -21.60 -0.94
N GLY A 138 3.09 -21.31 0.27
CA GLY A 138 4.03 -22.16 1.02
C GLY A 138 5.50 -21.88 0.73
N PHE A 139 5.84 -21.00 -0.21
CA PHE A 139 7.22 -20.61 -0.52
C PHE A 139 7.60 -19.20 -0.06
N GLU A 140 6.73 -18.50 0.66
CA GLU A 140 6.88 -17.09 1.01
C GLU A 140 8.17 -16.84 1.80
N GLN A 141 8.41 -17.63 2.86
CA GLN A 141 9.60 -17.47 3.71
C GLN A 141 10.89 -17.83 2.98
N GLU A 142 10.84 -18.90 2.19
CA GLU A 142 12.02 -19.36 1.45
C GLU A 142 12.39 -18.39 0.33
N ALA A 143 11.40 -17.89 -0.42
CA ALA A 143 11.61 -16.89 -1.45
C ALA A 143 12.17 -15.59 -0.86
N ALA A 144 11.61 -15.11 0.24
CA ALA A 144 12.10 -13.91 0.93
C ALA A 144 13.54 -14.08 1.40
N ARG A 145 13.86 -15.21 2.05
CA ARG A 145 15.22 -15.54 2.51
C ARG A 145 16.21 -15.57 1.35
N THR A 146 15.87 -16.27 0.28
CA THR A 146 16.74 -16.40 -0.91
C THR A 146 16.95 -15.06 -1.61
N CYS A 147 15.92 -14.20 -1.67
CA CYS A 147 16.05 -12.83 -2.16
C CYS A 147 17.00 -11.99 -1.31
N VAL A 148 16.89 -12.06 0.03
CA VAL A 148 17.78 -11.35 0.94
C VAL A 148 19.22 -11.80 0.74
N GLU A 149 19.49 -13.11 0.74
CA GLU A 149 20.82 -13.69 0.53
C GLU A 149 21.41 -13.25 -0.82
N PHE A 150 20.61 -13.29 -1.89
CA PHE A 150 21.02 -12.83 -3.21
C PHE A 150 21.36 -11.33 -3.23
N LEU A 151 20.51 -10.49 -2.66
CA LEU A 151 20.78 -9.06 -2.61
C LEU A 151 22.02 -8.75 -1.77
N LEU A 152 22.26 -9.47 -0.67
CA LEU A 152 23.44 -9.31 0.17
C LEU A 152 24.74 -9.69 -0.55
N SER A 153 24.72 -10.62 -1.50
CA SER A 153 25.88 -10.99 -2.31
C SER A 153 26.27 -9.92 -3.33
N ARG A 154 25.39 -8.94 -3.59
CA ARG A 154 25.61 -7.87 -4.58
C ARG A 154 26.12 -6.60 -3.92
N ASP A 155 26.93 -5.83 -4.63
CA ASP A 155 27.48 -4.55 -4.14
C ASP A 155 26.90 -3.31 -4.85
N ASP A 156 25.86 -3.47 -5.65
CA ASP A 156 25.29 -2.44 -6.50
C ASP A 156 24.14 -1.65 -5.84
N TRP A 157 23.88 -1.88 -4.55
CA TRP A 157 22.91 -1.15 -3.76
C TRP A 157 23.44 -0.80 -2.35
N ASP A 158 22.79 0.14 -1.69
CA ASP A 158 23.11 0.59 -0.33
C ASP A 158 21.92 0.46 0.62
N GLU A 159 20.70 0.67 0.12
CA GLU A 159 19.45 0.58 0.87
C GLU A 159 18.39 -0.14 0.03
N TRP A 160 17.65 -1.06 0.65
CA TRP A 160 16.50 -1.74 0.03
C TRP A 160 15.25 -1.43 0.85
N PHE A 161 14.28 -0.76 0.23
CA PHE A 161 13.05 -0.30 0.83
C PHE A 161 11.94 -1.32 0.60
N LEU A 162 11.33 -1.75 1.70
CA LEU A 162 10.23 -2.69 1.78
C LEU A 162 9.08 -1.98 2.50
N ASP A 163 8.26 -1.29 1.73
CA ASP A 163 7.18 -0.45 2.27
C ASP A 163 5.87 -1.24 2.36
N GLY A 164 5.20 -1.20 3.52
CA GLY A 164 3.86 -1.76 3.70
C GLY A 164 3.78 -3.28 3.77
N LEU A 165 4.76 -3.95 4.38
CA LEU A 165 4.77 -5.40 4.54
C LEU A 165 3.73 -5.85 5.59
N PRO A 166 2.80 -6.75 5.24
CA PRO A 166 1.78 -7.26 6.17
C PRO A 166 2.33 -8.30 7.15
N ASP A 167 3.46 -8.93 6.82
CA ASP A 167 4.15 -9.90 7.67
C ASP A 167 5.65 -9.54 7.76
N PRO A 168 6.06 -8.89 8.85
CA PRO A 168 7.46 -8.59 9.07
C PRO A 168 8.32 -9.85 9.24
N GLY A 169 7.74 -10.97 9.69
CA GLY A 169 8.45 -12.22 9.93
C GLY A 169 9.07 -12.83 8.68
N LEU A 170 8.56 -12.51 7.48
CA LEU A 170 9.18 -12.92 6.22
C LEU A 170 10.61 -12.39 6.05
N PHE A 171 10.92 -11.25 6.66
CA PHE A 171 12.22 -10.58 6.57
C PHE A 171 12.90 -10.43 7.95
N ASP A 172 12.38 -11.07 9.01
CA ASP A 172 12.79 -10.89 10.41
C ASP A 172 14.18 -11.47 10.71
N ARG A 173 14.65 -12.41 9.91
CA ARG A 173 16.02 -12.89 10.05
C ARG A 173 16.96 -11.78 9.60
N ALA A 174 17.77 -11.30 10.58
CA ALA A 174 18.78 -10.29 10.32
C ALA A 174 19.46 -10.57 8.98
N PRO A 175 19.54 -9.58 8.09
CA PRO A 175 20.39 -9.73 6.93
C PRO A 175 21.76 -10.09 7.51
N GLY A 176 22.36 -11.19 7.06
CA GLY A 176 23.67 -11.67 7.55
C GLY A 176 24.72 -10.58 7.51
N HIS A 177 25.95 -10.89 7.83
CA HIS A 177 27.07 -9.95 7.83
C HIS A 177 27.03 -8.96 6.63
N GLY A 178 26.97 -7.66 6.92
CA GLY A 178 27.06 -6.59 5.92
C GLY A 178 25.81 -5.71 5.69
N ALA A 179 24.68 -6.01 6.32
CA ALA A 179 23.52 -5.13 6.33
C ALA A 179 22.74 -5.24 7.65
N ARG A 180 21.84 -4.28 7.90
CA ARG A 180 20.96 -4.26 9.07
C ARG A 180 19.56 -3.87 8.66
N TRP A 181 18.54 -4.35 9.36
CA TRP A 181 17.18 -3.86 9.25
C TRP A 181 17.01 -2.57 10.05
N VAL A 182 16.38 -1.60 9.41
CA VAL A 182 15.98 -0.34 10.04
C VAL A 182 14.48 -0.20 9.85
N SER A 183 13.71 -0.28 10.94
CA SER A 183 12.28 0.03 10.90
C SER A 183 12.07 1.52 10.64
N ARG A 184 11.25 1.85 9.65
CA ARG A 184 10.85 3.22 9.35
C ARG A 184 9.55 3.58 10.04
N ARG A 185 8.61 2.64 10.05
CA ARG A 185 7.26 2.82 10.58
C ARG A 185 6.61 1.47 10.85
N ASN A 186 5.87 1.37 11.94
CA ASN A 186 4.95 0.28 12.22
C ASN A 186 3.57 0.87 12.43
N ASN A 187 2.57 0.29 11.79
CA ASN A 187 1.18 0.69 11.93
C ASN A 187 0.31 -0.53 12.19
N ARG A 188 -0.76 -0.33 12.96
CA ARG A 188 -1.84 -1.30 13.04
C ARG A 188 -2.76 -1.17 11.83
N CYS A 189 -3.23 -2.31 11.34
CA CYS A 189 -4.26 -2.43 10.33
C CYS A 189 -5.49 -3.03 11.00
N HIS A 190 -6.45 -2.17 11.29
CA HIS A 190 -7.69 -2.59 11.94
C HIS A 190 -8.64 -3.22 10.92
N TYR A 191 -9.39 -4.24 11.35
CA TYR A 191 -10.34 -4.93 10.48
C TYR A 191 -11.55 -5.48 11.22
N VAL A 192 -12.54 -5.90 10.45
CA VAL A 192 -13.70 -6.69 10.92
C VAL A 192 -13.70 -8.01 10.17
N ASP A 193 -13.66 -9.13 10.90
CA ASP A 193 -13.91 -10.46 10.36
C ASP A 193 -15.42 -10.62 10.13
N LEU A 194 -15.83 -10.44 8.87
CA LEU A 194 -17.23 -10.49 8.48
C LEU A 194 -17.78 -11.93 8.49
N GLU A 195 -16.93 -12.91 8.29
CA GLU A 195 -17.32 -14.31 8.34
C GLU A 195 -17.61 -14.74 9.79
N ALA A 196 -16.72 -14.39 10.73
CA ALA A 196 -16.96 -14.63 12.15
C ALA A 196 -18.21 -13.89 12.64
N LEU A 197 -18.42 -12.65 12.18
CA LEU A 197 -19.62 -11.86 12.49
C LEU A 197 -20.89 -12.52 11.97
N ARG A 198 -20.90 -13.07 10.76
CA ARG A 198 -22.07 -13.83 10.22
C ARG A 198 -22.35 -15.09 11.03
N ARG A 199 -21.29 -15.84 11.36
CA ARG A 199 -21.41 -17.09 12.15
C ARG A 199 -21.94 -16.84 13.55
N SER A 200 -21.63 -15.72 14.17
CA SER A 200 -22.13 -15.37 15.51
C SER A 200 -23.61 -15.01 15.53
N GLY A 201 -24.20 -14.68 14.36
CA GLY A 201 -25.58 -14.16 14.27
C GLY A 201 -25.77 -12.77 14.91
N GLY A 202 -24.72 -12.15 15.40
CA GLY A 202 -24.76 -10.86 16.06
C GLY A 202 -24.82 -9.68 15.09
N GLU A 203 -25.27 -8.54 15.59
CA GLU A 203 -25.17 -7.26 14.89
C GLU A 203 -23.80 -6.64 15.14
N TYR A 204 -23.18 -6.09 14.10
CA TYR A 204 -21.87 -5.42 14.19
C TYR A 204 -21.83 -4.33 15.25
N LEU A 205 -22.86 -3.47 15.28
CA LEU A 205 -22.94 -2.39 16.29
C LEU A 205 -22.94 -2.94 17.72
N GLY A 206 -23.48 -4.14 17.94
CA GLY A 206 -23.49 -4.79 19.27
C GLY A 206 -22.08 -5.09 19.79
N LEU A 207 -21.13 -5.35 18.91
CA LEU A 207 -19.75 -5.70 19.25
C LEU A 207 -18.85 -4.47 19.49
N LEU A 208 -19.29 -3.28 19.08
CA LEU A 208 -18.54 -2.05 19.28
C LEU A 208 -18.65 -1.56 20.74
N GLY A 209 -17.64 -0.82 21.17
CA GLY A 209 -17.65 -0.15 22.48
C GLY A 209 -18.88 0.76 22.65
N SER A 210 -19.40 0.88 23.87
CA SER A 210 -20.65 1.60 24.19
C SER A 210 -20.66 3.04 23.67
N THR A 211 -19.55 3.76 23.81
CA THR A 211 -19.40 5.15 23.33
C THR A 211 -19.47 5.22 21.79
N THR A 212 -18.80 4.31 21.07
CA THR A 212 -18.81 4.27 19.60
C THR A 212 -20.22 3.96 19.10
N ARG A 213 -20.85 2.94 19.66
CA ARG A 213 -22.23 2.55 19.36
C ARG A 213 -23.23 3.69 19.60
N HIS A 214 -23.11 4.38 20.75
CA HIS A 214 -23.93 5.55 21.06
C HIS A 214 -23.73 6.67 20.03
N ASN A 215 -22.50 6.96 19.67
CA ASN A 215 -22.17 8.00 18.69
C ASN A 215 -22.75 7.69 17.31
N ILE A 216 -22.61 6.43 16.84
CA ILE A 216 -23.18 6.01 15.54
C ILE A 216 -24.70 6.15 15.57
N ARG A 217 -25.39 5.62 16.59
CA ARG A 217 -26.85 5.68 16.71
C ARG A 217 -27.35 7.14 16.78
N ARG A 218 -26.62 8.01 17.47
CA ARG A 218 -26.96 9.44 17.53
C ARG A 218 -26.79 10.10 16.18
N SER A 219 -25.67 9.88 15.52
CA SER A 219 -25.38 10.45 14.20
C SER A 219 -26.38 9.94 13.15
N ASN A 220 -26.76 8.66 13.18
CA ASN A 220 -27.80 8.11 12.30
C ASN A 220 -29.10 8.93 12.44
N ARG A 221 -29.59 9.12 13.66
CA ARG A 221 -30.82 9.90 13.92
C ARG A 221 -30.70 11.37 13.45
N GLU A 222 -29.52 11.97 13.56
CA GLU A 222 -29.30 13.33 13.04
C GLU A 222 -29.37 13.35 11.50
N TYR A 223 -28.75 12.40 10.82
CA TYR A 223 -28.83 12.31 9.36
C TYR A 223 -30.25 11.93 8.88
N GLU A 224 -30.95 11.07 9.59
CA GLU A 224 -32.34 10.66 9.29
C GLU A 224 -33.32 11.85 9.34
N THR A 225 -32.99 12.95 10.02
CA THR A 225 -33.80 14.20 9.95
C THR A 225 -33.76 14.86 8.57
N LEU A 226 -32.76 14.54 7.74
CA LEU A 226 -32.61 15.02 6.36
C LEU A 226 -33.31 14.10 5.33
N GLY A 227 -33.75 12.93 5.77
CA GLY A 227 -34.39 11.90 4.97
C GLY A 227 -33.81 10.50 5.25
N PRO A 228 -34.32 9.45 4.57
CA PRO A 228 -33.85 8.09 4.76
C PRO A 228 -32.34 7.96 4.57
N LEU A 229 -31.66 7.23 5.48
CA LEU A 229 -30.23 6.98 5.41
C LEU A 229 -29.99 5.69 4.60
N VAL A 230 -29.42 5.84 3.39
CA VAL A 230 -29.25 4.75 2.43
C VAL A 230 -27.80 4.67 1.97
N LEU A 231 -27.23 3.47 2.01
CA LEU A 231 -25.94 3.17 1.39
C LEU A 231 -26.17 2.55 0.02
N GLU A 232 -25.68 3.19 -1.02
CA GLU A 232 -25.78 2.74 -2.42
C GLU A 232 -24.40 2.36 -2.96
N SER A 233 -24.35 1.27 -3.74
CA SER A 233 -23.14 0.91 -4.50
C SER A 233 -23.31 1.38 -5.94
N ALA A 234 -22.22 1.88 -6.55
CA ALA A 234 -22.20 2.16 -7.98
C ALA A 234 -22.54 0.87 -8.75
N THR A 235 -23.33 1.01 -9.81
CA THR A 235 -23.79 -0.11 -10.65
C THR A 235 -23.22 -0.07 -12.08
N THR A 236 -22.63 1.06 -12.49
CA THR A 236 -21.94 1.20 -13.78
C THR A 236 -20.57 1.84 -13.60
N PRO A 237 -19.64 1.64 -14.54
CA PRO A 237 -18.32 2.30 -14.52
C PRO A 237 -18.42 3.84 -14.49
N GLU A 238 -19.41 4.41 -15.19
CA GLU A 238 -19.64 5.86 -15.24
C GLU A 238 -20.08 6.37 -13.88
N GLN A 239 -21.01 5.67 -13.23
CA GLN A 239 -21.45 5.99 -11.87
C GLN A 239 -20.30 5.85 -10.87
N ALA A 240 -19.47 4.82 -11.01
CA ALA A 240 -18.27 4.63 -10.19
C ALA A 240 -17.27 5.78 -10.37
N CYS A 241 -17.02 6.22 -11.60
CA CYS A 241 -16.19 7.41 -11.87
C CYS A 241 -16.80 8.68 -11.28
N ALA A 242 -18.12 8.86 -11.33
CA ALA A 242 -18.81 9.99 -10.71
C ALA A 242 -18.68 9.96 -9.17
N PHE A 243 -18.82 8.79 -8.55
CA PHE A 243 -18.62 8.63 -7.10
C PHE A 243 -17.16 8.90 -6.68
N LEU A 244 -16.18 8.44 -7.48
CA LEU A 244 -14.76 8.74 -7.24
C LEU A 244 -14.49 10.25 -7.33
N SER A 245 -15.09 10.94 -8.30
CA SER A 245 -14.97 12.40 -8.42
C SER A 245 -15.57 13.13 -7.21
N GLY A 246 -16.78 12.73 -6.78
CA GLY A 246 -17.44 13.31 -5.60
C GLY A 246 -16.64 13.04 -4.32
N LEU A 247 -16.09 11.83 -4.17
CA LEU A 247 -15.17 11.49 -3.09
C LEU A 247 -13.98 12.44 -3.09
N GLY A 248 -13.33 12.62 -4.26
CA GLY A 248 -12.19 13.51 -4.42
C GLY A 248 -12.48 14.95 -3.98
N GLN A 249 -13.65 15.49 -4.32
CA GLN A 249 -14.05 16.83 -3.90
C GLN A 249 -14.15 16.95 -2.36
N LEU A 250 -14.84 16.02 -1.70
CA LEU A 250 -14.99 16.03 -0.24
C LEU A 250 -13.65 15.78 0.47
N HIS A 251 -12.84 14.86 -0.06
CA HIS A 251 -11.50 14.59 0.44
C HIS A 251 -10.61 15.84 0.36
N GLN A 252 -10.59 16.54 -0.77
CA GLN A 252 -9.79 17.75 -0.94
C GLN A 252 -10.25 18.89 -0.03
N ALA A 253 -11.56 19.11 0.11
CA ALA A 253 -12.11 20.10 1.03
C ALA A 253 -11.62 19.86 2.47
N TYR A 254 -11.64 18.60 2.93
CA TYR A 254 -11.15 18.23 4.26
C TYR A 254 -9.65 18.48 4.42
N TRP A 255 -8.80 18.03 3.46
CA TRP A 255 -7.35 18.20 3.59
C TRP A 255 -6.91 19.66 3.46
N GLN A 256 -7.56 20.43 2.59
CA GLN A 256 -7.34 21.87 2.47
C GLN A 256 -7.69 22.60 3.77
N SER A 257 -8.76 22.22 4.45
CA SER A 257 -9.09 22.79 5.79
C SER A 257 -8.02 22.47 6.85
N LYS A 258 -7.17 21.48 6.61
CA LYS A 258 -6.01 21.11 7.45
C LYS A 258 -4.69 21.72 6.96
N GLY A 259 -4.71 22.54 5.91
CA GLY A 259 -3.51 23.12 5.29
C GLY A 259 -2.66 22.10 4.53
N MET A 260 -3.24 20.95 4.12
CA MET A 260 -2.56 19.86 3.43
C MET A 260 -3.09 19.70 1.99
N PRO A 261 -2.25 19.30 1.01
CA PRO A 261 -2.70 19.17 -0.38
C PRO A 261 -3.72 18.05 -0.60
N GLY A 262 -3.68 16.96 0.18
CA GLY A 262 -4.49 15.78 -0.06
C GLY A 262 -4.03 14.98 -1.31
N SER A 263 -4.42 13.69 -1.39
CA SER A 263 -3.99 12.81 -2.48
C SER A 263 -4.58 13.19 -3.84
N PHE A 264 -5.82 13.68 -3.86
CA PHE A 264 -6.50 14.08 -5.10
C PHE A 264 -6.00 15.42 -5.68
N ALA A 265 -5.11 16.15 -5.01
CA ALA A 265 -4.39 17.26 -5.62
C ALA A 265 -3.31 16.77 -6.62
N ASN A 266 -2.94 15.49 -6.59
CA ASN A 266 -1.95 14.90 -7.47
C ASN A 266 -2.64 14.33 -8.73
N PRO A 267 -2.39 14.88 -9.94
CA PRO A 267 -2.99 14.37 -11.18
C PRO A 267 -2.64 12.91 -11.47
N PHE A 268 -1.42 12.47 -11.11
CA PHE A 268 -1.00 11.07 -11.28
C PHE A 268 -1.89 10.12 -10.46
N PHE A 269 -2.19 10.48 -9.20
CA PHE A 269 -3.09 9.72 -8.34
C PHE A 269 -4.49 9.62 -8.97
N VAL A 270 -5.06 10.74 -9.40
CA VAL A 270 -6.41 10.78 -9.98
C VAL A 270 -6.50 9.92 -11.25
N GLU A 271 -5.56 10.10 -12.19
CA GLU A 271 -5.55 9.35 -13.44
C GLU A 271 -5.37 7.85 -13.23
N PHE A 272 -4.47 7.46 -12.32
CA PHE A 272 -4.27 6.06 -11.95
C PHE A 272 -5.57 5.42 -11.45
N HIS A 273 -6.26 6.07 -10.51
CA HIS A 273 -7.50 5.51 -9.95
C HIS A 273 -8.66 5.53 -10.93
N LEU A 274 -8.77 6.53 -11.80
CA LEU A 274 -9.75 6.51 -12.89
C LEU A 274 -9.49 5.34 -13.86
N ARG A 275 -8.23 5.05 -14.15
CA ARG A 275 -7.85 3.89 -14.99
C ARG A 275 -8.22 2.58 -14.30
N LEU A 276 -7.93 2.41 -13.01
CA LEU A 276 -8.36 1.24 -12.23
C LEU A 276 -9.87 1.05 -12.27
N VAL A 277 -10.64 2.11 -12.00
CA VAL A 277 -12.11 2.04 -12.00
C VAL A 277 -12.62 1.59 -13.37
N ARG A 278 -12.16 2.23 -14.46
CA ARG A 278 -12.60 1.88 -15.82
C ARG A 278 -12.26 0.44 -16.22
N SER A 279 -11.12 -0.07 -15.77
CA SER A 279 -10.62 -1.40 -16.17
C SER A 279 -11.17 -2.54 -15.32
N LEU A 280 -11.46 -2.30 -14.04
CA LEU A 280 -11.70 -3.37 -13.06
C LEU A 280 -13.08 -3.32 -12.41
N PHE A 281 -13.89 -2.30 -12.74
CA PHE A 281 -15.22 -2.20 -12.13
C PHE A 281 -16.11 -3.38 -12.51
N ALA A 282 -16.07 -3.79 -13.80
CA ALA A 282 -16.86 -4.92 -14.29
C ALA A 282 -16.49 -6.27 -13.65
N ASP A 283 -15.24 -6.41 -13.21
CA ASP A 283 -14.75 -7.63 -12.53
C ASP A 283 -15.14 -7.69 -11.05
N GLY A 284 -15.82 -6.65 -10.53
CA GLY A 284 -16.19 -6.55 -9.12
C GLY A 284 -15.01 -6.26 -8.17
N SER A 285 -13.80 -6.00 -8.70
CA SER A 285 -12.62 -5.67 -7.89
C SER A 285 -12.63 -4.24 -7.34
N ILE A 286 -13.52 -3.40 -7.86
CA ILE A 286 -13.72 -2.00 -7.44
C ILE A 286 -15.12 -1.85 -6.84
N GLN A 287 -15.20 -1.34 -5.63
CA GLN A 287 -16.45 -1.00 -4.97
C GLN A 287 -16.44 0.48 -4.59
N LEU A 288 -17.34 1.25 -5.15
CA LEU A 288 -17.59 2.64 -4.81
C LEU A 288 -18.97 2.77 -4.20
N LEU A 289 -19.01 3.24 -2.97
CA LEU A 289 -20.21 3.39 -2.17
C LEU A 289 -20.49 4.86 -1.90
N VAL A 290 -21.76 5.24 -1.87
CA VAL A 290 -22.23 6.55 -1.40
C VAL A 290 -23.24 6.36 -0.28
N LEU A 291 -23.04 7.05 0.84
CA LEU A 291 -24.04 7.16 1.90
C LEU A 291 -24.83 8.45 1.70
N ARG A 292 -26.15 8.33 1.62
CA ARG A 292 -27.08 9.44 1.48
C ARG A 292 -28.03 9.54 2.68
N ALA A 293 -28.43 10.76 2.97
CA ALA A 293 -29.54 11.07 3.87
C ALA A 293 -30.58 11.88 3.06
N GLY A 294 -31.63 11.21 2.58
CA GLY A 294 -32.51 11.74 1.56
C GLY A 294 -31.71 12.10 0.29
N ASN A 295 -31.80 13.37 -0.15
CA ASN A 295 -31.07 13.87 -1.32
C ASN A 295 -29.66 14.36 -0.99
N GLN A 296 -29.25 14.37 0.28
CA GLN A 296 -27.96 14.88 0.71
C GLN A 296 -26.89 13.77 0.75
N ILE A 297 -25.68 14.09 0.32
CA ILE A 297 -24.54 13.17 0.35
C ILE A 297 -23.82 13.32 1.68
N VAL A 298 -23.79 12.25 2.48
CA VAL A 298 -23.05 12.17 3.73
C VAL A 298 -21.58 11.85 3.48
N GLY A 299 -21.31 10.97 2.50
CA GLY A 299 -19.94 10.65 2.10
C GLY A 299 -19.84 9.51 1.12
N TYR A 300 -18.63 9.31 0.66
CA TYR A 300 -18.26 8.25 -0.26
C TYR A 300 -17.16 7.38 0.33
N LEU A 301 -17.18 6.10 -0.05
CA LEU A 301 -16.13 5.13 0.24
C LEU A 301 -15.64 4.48 -1.07
N TYR A 302 -14.33 4.38 -1.20
CA TYR A 302 -13.66 3.72 -2.32
C TYR A 302 -12.91 2.51 -1.76
N ASN A 303 -13.36 1.32 -2.15
CA ASN A 303 -12.84 0.05 -1.71
C ASN A 303 -12.30 -0.77 -2.88
N PHE A 304 -11.26 -1.54 -2.62
CA PHE A 304 -10.86 -2.67 -3.46
C PHE A 304 -11.46 -3.95 -2.88
N VAL A 305 -11.91 -4.84 -3.75
CA VAL A 305 -12.44 -6.15 -3.37
C VAL A 305 -11.58 -7.23 -4.03
N ASP A 306 -11.01 -8.10 -3.22
CA ASP A 306 -10.18 -9.18 -3.71
C ASP A 306 -10.34 -10.43 -2.82
N ARG A 307 -10.73 -11.55 -3.42
CA ARG A 307 -10.90 -12.84 -2.74
C ARG A 307 -11.72 -12.75 -1.43
N GLY A 308 -12.79 -11.98 -1.47
CA GLY A 308 -13.68 -11.76 -0.33
C GLY A 308 -13.16 -10.78 0.73
N ARG A 309 -11.96 -10.20 0.55
CA ARG A 309 -11.46 -9.12 1.38
C ARG A 309 -11.81 -7.77 0.76
N VAL A 310 -12.31 -6.86 1.57
CA VAL A 310 -12.67 -5.49 1.20
C VAL A 310 -11.67 -4.55 1.84
N TYR A 311 -10.89 -3.83 1.03
CA TYR A 311 -9.88 -2.87 1.48
C TYR A 311 -10.43 -1.47 1.32
N ASN A 312 -10.73 -0.77 2.42
CA ASN A 312 -11.15 0.62 2.35
C ASN A 312 -9.95 1.53 2.07
N TYR A 313 -9.78 1.86 0.80
CA TYR A 313 -8.60 2.58 0.33
C TYR A 313 -8.70 4.10 0.52
N GLN A 314 -9.85 4.69 0.15
CA GLN A 314 -10.08 6.12 0.31
C GLN A 314 -11.51 6.42 0.73
N SER A 315 -11.70 7.59 1.34
CA SER A 315 -13.01 8.09 1.74
C SER A 315 -13.06 9.63 1.63
N GLY A 316 -14.25 10.14 1.38
CA GLY A 316 -14.55 11.56 1.39
C GLY A 316 -15.86 11.81 2.10
N PHE A 317 -15.88 12.69 3.11
CA PHE A 317 -17.03 12.93 3.97
C PHE A 317 -17.44 14.40 3.97
N ASN A 318 -18.76 14.63 3.97
CA ASN A 318 -19.32 15.96 4.11
C ASN A 318 -19.46 16.31 5.60
N TYR A 319 -18.50 17.07 6.12
CA TYR A 319 -18.50 17.50 7.53
C TYR A 319 -19.41 18.71 7.79
N ASP A 320 -19.85 19.39 6.73
CA ASP A 320 -20.68 20.60 6.83
C ASP A 320 -22.19 20.28 6.86
N LEU A 321 -22.54 19.01 6.58
CA LEU A 321 -23.94 18.60 6.47
C LEU A 321 -24.70 18.66 7.80
N CYS A 322 -24.01 18.51 8.92
CA CYS A 322 -24.59 18.62 10.25
C CYS A 322 -24.08 19.90 10.95
N ALA A 323 -24.98 20.80 11.28
CA ALA A 323 -24.67 22.03 12.02
C ALA A 323 -24.07 21.81 13.43
N LYS A 324 -24.12 20.57 13.93
CA LYS A 324 -23.57 20.18 15.22
C LYS A 324 -22.29 19.37 15.07
N PRO A 325 -21.28 19.57 15.94
CA PRO A 325 -20.06 18.74 15.98
C PRO A 325 -20.33 17.24 16.22
N SER A 326 -21.58 16.88 16.45
CA SER A 326 -22.02 15.51 16.72
C SER A 326 -22.16 14.63 15.50
N GLY A 327 -22.33 15.19 14.30
CA GLY A 327 -22.35 14.43 13.05
C GLY A 327 -20.97 13.82 12.79
N ARG A 328 -20.90 12.49 12.75
CA ARG A 328 -19.67 11.72 12.53
C ARG A 328 -19.79 10.92 11.26
N PRO A 329 -19.70 11.56 10.08
CA PRO A 329 -19.99 10.91 8.78
C PRO A 329 -19.13 9.66 8.55
N GLY A 330 -17.86 9.71 8.94
CA GLY A 330 -16.96 8.57 8.79
C GLY A 330 -17.38 7.35 9.61
N LEU A 331 -17.79 7.53 10.88
CA LEU A 331 -18.26 6.41 11.71
C LEU A 331 -19.53 5.77 11.13
N VAL A 332 -20.46 6.62 10.69
CA VAL A 332 -21.73 6.17 10.12
C VAL A 332 -21.49 5.43 8.81
N ALA A 333 -20.78 6.05 7.87
CA ALA A 333 -20.53 5.46 6.56
C ALA A 333 -19.82 4.11 6.64
N HIS A 334 -18.80 4.01 7.48
CA HIS A 334 -18.09 2.74 7.68
C HIS A 334 -18.94 1.68 8.37
N ALA A 335 -19.77 2.05 9.37
CA ALA A 335 -20.65 1.09 10.03
C ALA A 335 -21.67 0.49 9.04
N HIS A 336 -22.27 1.33 8.18
CA HIS A 336 -23.14 0.89 7.11
C HIS A 336 -22.39 0.03 6.07
N ALA A 337 -21.15 0.41 5.71
CA ALA A 337 -20.35 -0.35 4.75
C ALA A 337 -19.93 -1.73 5.28
N VAL A 338 -19.63 -1.87 6.57
CA VAL A 338 -19.34 -3.16 7.21
C VAL A 338 -20.57 -4.09 7.11
N GLU A 339 -21.76 -3.61 7.48
CA GLU A 339 -22.99 -4.39 7.39
C GLU A 339 -23.36 -4.71 5.93
N PHE A 340 -23.19 -3.77 5.01
CA PHE A 340 -23.38 -3.99 3.57
C PHE A 340 -22.49 -5.13 3.07
N ASN A 341 -21.18 -5.06 3.35
CA ASN A 341 -20.23 -6.07 2.91
C ASN A 341 -20.42 -7.43 3.61
N ARG A 342 -20.88 -7.43 4.87
CA ARG A 342 -21.32 -8.64 5.57
C ARG A 342 -22.47 -9.32 4.84
N ALA A 343 -23.48 -8.54 4.43
CA ALA A 343 -24.65 -9.04 3.69
C ALA A 343 -24.28 -9.56 2.29
N GLN A 344 -23.29 -8.96 1.64
CA GLN A 344 -22.75 -9.41 0.34
C GLN A 344 -21.93 -10.70 0.43
N GLY A 345 -21.66 -11.22 1.61
CA GLY A 345 -20.91 -12.47 1.79
C GLY A 345 -19.39 -12.29 1.81
N HIS A 346 -18.88 -11.08 1.84
CA HIS A 346 -17.44 -10.85 1.95
C HIS A 346 -16.88 -11.40 3.28
N LEU A 347 -15.58 -11.74 3.29
CA LEU A 347 -14.94 -12.41 4.42
C LEU A 347 -14.42 -11.42 5.45
N ARG A 348 -13.90 -10.27 5.00
CA ARG A 348 -13.18 -9.33 5.86
C ARG A 348 -13.27 -7.90 5.33
N TYR A 349 -13.45 -6.92 6.22
CA TYR A 349 -13.41 -5.50 5.92
C TYR A 349 -12.18 -4.87 6.58
N GLU A 350 -11.24 -4.39 5.76
CA GLU A 350 -9.96 -3.80 6.17
C GLU A 350 -10.04 -2.29 6.17
N PHE A 351 -9.71 -1.66 7.30
CA PHE A 351 -9.60 -0.20 7.38
C PHE A 351 -8.25 0.32 6.91
N MET A 352 -7.35 -0.56 6.43
CA MET A 352 -5.99 -0.23 6.00
C MET A 352 -5.09 0.26 7.14
N ALA A 353 -3.80 0.51 6.85
CA ALA A 353 -2.84 0.94 7.85
C ALA A 353 -3.18 2.31 8.46
N GLY A 354 -2.82 2.48 9.70
CA GLY A 354 -2.97 3.73 10.46
C GLY A 354 -3.77 3.54 11.74
N ASP A 355 -3.35 4.24 12.75
CA ASP A 355 -3.89 4.10 14.10
C ASP A 355 -4.77 5.30 14.47
N SER A 356 -5.61 5.74 13.50
CA SER A 356 -6.57 6.80 13.72
C SER A 356 -7.70 6.34 14.65
N GLN A 357 -8.22 7.27 15.45
CA GLN A 357 -9.24 6.99 16.47
C GLN A 357 -10.47 6.24 15.91
N TYR A 358 -10.91 6.56 14.67
CA TYR A 358 -12.07 5.89 14.08
C TYR A 358 -11.77 4.44 13.68
N LYS A 359 -10.54 4.14 13.21
CA LYS A 359 -10.14 2.76 12.86
C LYS A 359 -10.11 1.88 14.09
N GLN A 360 -9.55 2.39 15.20
CA GLN A 360 -9.56 1.71 16.50
C GLN A 360 -10.98 1.50 17.03
N ALA A 361 -11.87 2.49 16.81
CA ALA A 361 -13.24 2.44 17.32
C ALA A 361 -14.13 1.46 16.54
N LEU A 362 -13.85 1.24 15.26
CA LEU A 362 -14.64 0.41 14.35
C LEU A 362 -14.03 -0.98 14.10
N GLY A 363 -12.72 -1.13 14.18
CA GLY A 363 -12.07 -2.42 14.06
C GLY A 363 -12.34 -3.30 15.27
N LEU A 364 -12.63 -4.57 15.02
CA LEU A 364 -12.81 -5.58 16.08
C LEU A 364 -11.50 -6.33 16.38
N ASP A 365 -10.57 -6.27 15.43
CA ASP A 365 -9.26 -6.90 15.54
C ASP A 365 -8.23 -6.10 14.73
N SER A 366 -6.95 -6.45 14.82
CA SER A 366 -5.88 -5.77 14.11
C SER A 366 -4.70 -6.69 13.79
N THR A 367 -4.02 -6.40 12.68
CA THR A 367 -2.70 -6.94 12.33
C THR A 367 -1.68 -5.82 12.30
N GLU A 368 -0.39 -6.17 12.25
CA GLU A 368 0.68 -5.19 12.08
C GLU A 368 1.09 -5.08 10.61
N MET A 369 1.50 -3.88 10.21
CA MET A 369 2.12 -3.59 8.94
C MET A 369 3.38 -2.76 9.17
N VAL A 370 4.48 -3.12 8.50
CA VAL A 370 5.78 -2.51 8.73
C VAL A 370 6.37 -1.93 7.45
N TRP A 371 7.17 -0.88 7.63
CA TRP A 371 8.02 -0.27 6.61
C TRP A 371 9.45 -0.48 7.03
N LEU A 372 10.16 -1.33 6.31
CA LEU A 372 11.54 -1.71 6.61
C LEU A 372 12.51 -1.17 5.57
N VAL A 373 13.75 -0.99 5.98
CA VAL A 373 14.87 -0.76 5.07
C VAL A 373 15.99 -1.72 5.47
N ALA A 374 16.42 -2.55 4.53
CA ALA A 374 17.71 -3.19 4.66
C ALA A 374 18.79 -2.16 4.28
N GLN A 375 19.67 -1.82 5.21
CA GLN A 375 20.72 -0.85 4.99
C GLN A 375 22.08 -1.53 5.11
N ARG A 376 22.92 -1.43 4.07
CA ARG A 376 24.28 -1.95 4.12
C ARG A 376 25.12 -1.24 5.15
N THR A 377 26.04 -1.99 5.78
CA THR A 377 27.02 -1.44 6.73
C THR A 377 28.10 -0.67 5.94
N ARG A 378 27.83 0.62 5.67
CA ARG A 378 28.80 1.55 5.03
C ARG A 378 29.22 2.61 6.04
N LEU A 379 30.48 3.02 6.00
CA LEU A 379 31.03 4.07 6.90
C LEU A 379 30.16 5.32 6.94
N ARG A 380 29.60 5.75 5.79
CA ARG A 380 28.74 6.92 5.68
C ARG A 380 27.47 6.81 6.53
N PHE A 381 26.85 5.63 6.63
CA PHE A 381 25.69 5.40 7.46
C PHE A 381 26.03 5.32 8.95
N LEU A 382 27.21 4.78 9.29
CA LEU A 382 27.71 4.79 10.66
C LEU A 382 27.98 6.23 11.14
N LEU A 383 28.57 7.07 10.28
CA LEU A 383 28.78 8.49 10.57
C LEU A 383 27.43 9.24 10.72
N GLU A 384 26.46 8.96 9.84
CA GLU A 384 25.11 9.54 9.93
C GLU A 384 24.45 9.19 11.28
N ASP A 385 24.52 7.93 11.70
CA ASP A 385 23.97 7.49 12.98
C ASP A 385 24.69 8.13 14.17
N GLY A 386 26.00 8.27 14.09
CA GLY A 386 26.80 8.99 15.08
C GLY A 386 26.34 10.44 15.23
N LEU A 387 26.19 11.16 14.10
CA LEU A 387 25.69 12.53 14.08
C LEU A 387 24.26 12.65 14.59
N ARG A 388 23.40 11.71 14.27
CA ARG A 388 22.01 11.70 14.79
C ARG A 388 21.98 11.52 16.31
N ARG A 389 22.80 10.61 16.87
CA ARG A 389 22.90 10.41 18.32
C ARG A 389 23.39 11.66 19.02
N VAL A 390 24.41 12.30 18.49
CA VAL A 390 24.93 13.58 19.02
C VAL A 390 23.86 14.66 18.98
N ARG A 391 23.16 14.84 17.86
CA ARG A 391 22.05 15.81 17.76
C ARG A 391 20.90 15.51 18.71
N ALA A 392 20.56 14.24 18.91
CA ALA A 392 19.51 13.84 19.85
C ALA A 392 19.90 14.17 21.32
N GLN A 393 21.17 14.08 21.66
CA GLN A 393 21.69 14.44 22.99
C GLN A 393 21.74 15.96 23.23
N ILE A 394 22.01 16.74 22.17
CA ILE A 394 22.12 18.21 22.26
C ILE A 394 20.74 18.89 22.26
N ARG A 395 19.74 18.32 21.55
CA ARG A 395 18.40 18.91 21.42
C ARG A 395 17.69 19.25 22.74
N PRO A 396 17.80 18.47 23.84
CA PRO A 396 17.21 18.84 25.15
C PRO A 396 17.85 20.04 25.79
N LEU A 397 19.13 20.34 25.48
CA LEU A 397 19.89 21.47 26.06
C LEU A 397 19.42 22.81 25.49
N TRP A 398 18.94 22.85 24.24
CA TRP A 398 18.46 24.08 23.57
C TRP A 398 16.98 24.42 23.86
N ARG A 399 16.23 23.52 24.52
CA ARG A 399 14.84 23.77 24.94
C ARG A 399 14.73 24.28 26.39
N LYS A 400 15.84 24.40 27.12
CA LYS A 400 15.91 24.86 28.51
C LYS A 400 16.56 26.23 28.67
N GLY A 401 16.85 26.94 27.56
CA GLY A 401 17.36 28.30 27.54
C GLY A 401 16.32 29.30 27.06
#